data_bdd853bcb289c65f04ac681a8060674d
#
_entry.id   bdd853bcb289c65f04ac681a8060674d
#
_cell.length_a   1.000
_cell.length_b   1.000
_cell.length_c   1.000
_cell.angle_alpha   90.00
_cell.angle_beta   90.00
_cell.angle_gamma   90.00
#
_symmetry.space_group_name_H-M   'P 1'
#
loop_
_entity.id
_entity.type
_entity.pdbx_description
1 polymer ?
#
loop_
_entity_poly.entity_id
_entity_poly.type
_entity_poly.pdbx_seq_one_letter_code
_entity_poly.pdbx_strand_id
1 'polypeptide(L)'
;MPLRTRPRPLAVVSAGALAATLAGCSTPEPSPGVTDDTVTVGTHTPLTGPAAAGYSSISKAVSAYFDHVNAQGGIHGRTIEYVVKDDGYNPATTQTVVRELVQEDGVLAILNGLGTPTHASVLDYLNENEVPDLFVASGALLWDDPEQHPWTFAFNVDYTTEAKALAQYALDEGGEDAVFCVLGQDDDYGEDFVAGLEAVLGADALAVSETYAVSDQDVTAQVGAMQAAGCTHNFLATVNGFTARTVGTAAKMRYPAHWLASSSGGDYPTLAGYLGEDVAPAVLEGFVSANYLPFSPDSEWVALFREINETYNAGEPFTGNTVYGMSVAYTFAQALAAAGEDPTRESLVEALESGDVTGNGIMPLAYSADSHRSFGGVGITVVTGGVQDYVGTAFTTDAGDGPVEPYDGDAPAPENQGVPTT
;
A
#
# COMPACT_ATOMS: atom_id res chain seq x y z
N MET A 1 -70.96 -78.99 1.50
CA MET A 1 -69.81 -79.17 0.61
C MET A 1 -69.54 -77.87 -0.12
N PRO A 2 -68.57 -77.06 0.26
CA PRO A 2 -68.37 -75.75 -0.33
C PRO A 2 -67.29 -75.78 -1.44
N LEU A 3 -67.62 -75.08 -2.54
CA LEU A 3 -66.78 -74.91 -3.68
C LEU A 3 -65.61 -73.86 -3.38
N ARG A 4 -64.42 -74.31 -3.66
CA ARG A 4 -63.23 -73.48 -3.58
C ARG A 4 -63.06 -72.64 -4.87
N THR A 5 -63.14 -71.36 -4.78
CA THR A 5 -62.69 -70.39 -5.81
C THR A 5 -61.26 -70.07 -5.69
N ARG A 6 -60.45 -70.25 -6.74
CA ARG A 6 -59.05 -69.84 -6.86
C ARG A 6 -58.98 -68.37 -7.29
N PRO A 7 -58.05 -67.55 -6.69
CA PRO A 7 -57.83 -66.23 -7.19
C PRO A 7 -56.86 -66.23 -8.38
N ARG A 8 -57.15 -65.36 -9.37
CA ARG A 8 -56.33 -65.06 -10.53
C ARG A 8 -55.19 -64.12 -10.11
N PRO A 9 -53.95 -64.22 -10.65
CA PRO A 9 -52.89 -63.23 -10.40
C PRO A 9 -53.12 -61.95 -11.20
N LEU A 10 -53.10 -60.83 -10.52
CA LEU A 10 -53.00 -59.50 -11.15
C LEU A 10 -51.52 -59.27 -11.61
N ALA A 11 -51.38 -59.01 -12.86
CA ALA A 11 -50.12 -58.55 -13.43
C ALA A 11 -49.91 -57.07 -13.06
N VAL A 12 -48.86 -56.77 -12.24
CA VAL A 12 -48.45 -55.43 -11.95
C VAL A 12 -47.53 -54.96 -13.12
N VAL A 13 -48.01 -54.01 -13.90
CA VAL A 13 -47.20 -53.31 -14.89
C VAL A 13 -46.44 -52.21 -14.17
N SER A 14 -45.13 -52.41 -13.96
CA SER A 14 -44.22 -51.37 -13.42
C SER A 14 -43.91 -50.37 -14.52
N ALA A 15 -44.52 -49.20 -14.46
CA ALA A 15 -44.14 -48.04 -15.28
C ALA A 15 -42.82 -47.45 -14.69
N GLY A 16 -41.67 -47.76 -15.31
CA GLY A 16 -40.40 -47.10 -15.02
C GLY A 16 -40.45 -45.65 -15.41
N ALA A 17 -40.52 -44.73 -14.46
CA ALA A 17 -40.29 -43.32 -14.67
C ALA A 17 -38.79 -43.07 -14.84
N LEU A 18 -38.36 -42.80 -16.06
CA LEU A 18 -37.03 -42.31 -16.39
C LEU A 18 -36.93 -40.86 -15.87
N ALA A 19 -36.41 -40.68 -14.67
CA ALA A 19 -36.01 -39.35 -14.20
C ALA A 19 -34.75 -38.92 -14.96
N ALA A 20 -34.92 -38.12 -16.00
CA ALA A 20 -33.81 -37.38 -16.61
C ALA A 20 -33.37 -36.32 -15.62
N THR A 21 -32.26 -36.57 -14.92
CA THR A 21 -31.52 -35.55 -14.20
C THR A 21 -30.97 -34.57 -15.23
N LEU A 22 -31.62 -33.43 -15.38
CA LEU A 22 -31.02 -32.26 -15.98
C LEU A 22 -29.91 -31.83 -15.05
N ALA A 23 -28.69 -32.27 -15.31
CA ALA A 23 -27.49 -31.58 -14.84
C ALA A 23 -27.51 -30.22 -15.53
N GLY A 24 -28.12 -29.22 -14.89
CA GLY A 24 -27.95 -27.84 -15.26
C GLY A 24 -26.47 -27.53 -15.06
N CYS A 25 -25.72 -27.33 -16.12
CA CYS A 25 -24.51 -26.52 -16.06
C CYS A 25 -24.98 -25.12 -15.61
N SER A 26 -24.96 -24.85 -14.31
CA SER A 26 -24.96 -23.50 -13.84
C SER A 26 -23.59 -22.94 -14.29
N THR A 27 -23.58 -22.11 -15.32
CA THR A 27 -22.47 -21.20 -15.50
C THR A 27 -22.31 -20.47 -14.16
N PRO A 28 -21.12 -20.42 -13.56
CA PRO A 28 -20.91 -19.61 -12.37
C PRO A 28 -21.41 -18.18 -12.67
N GLU A 29 -22.12 -17.57 -11.72
CA GLU A 29 -22.42 -16.14 -11.87
C GLU A 29 -21.09 -15.39 -11.96
N PRO A 30 -20.96 -14.40 -12.88
CA PRO A 30 -19.76 -13.60 -12.97
C PRO A 30 -19.46 -12.97 -11.60
N SER A 31 -18.19 -12.94 -11.21
CA SER A 31 -17.78 -12.24 -10.00
C SER A 31 -18.15 -10.75 -10.09
N PRO A 32 -18.55 -10.10 -8.99
CA PRO A 32 -18.76 -8.65 -9.03
C PRO A 32 -17.59 -7.93 -9.69
N GLY A 33 -17.87 -6.92 -10.50
CA GLY A 33 -16.85 -6.14 -11.22
C GLY A 33 -16.18 -6.83 -12.39
N VAL A 34 -16.58 -8.06 -12.77
CA VAL A 34 -16.01 -8.80 -13.91
C VAL A 34 -17.05 -8.98 -14.99
N THR A 35 -16.67 -8.63 -16.22
CA THR A 35 -17.44 -8.89 -17.45
C THR A 35 -16.55 -9.62 -18.46
N ASP A 36 -17.10 -9.91 -19.65
CA ASP A 36 -16.31 -10.51 -20.74
C ASP A 36 -15.15 -9.59 -21.19
N ASP A 37 -15.33 -8.27 -21.09
CA ASP A 37 -14.42 -7.26 -21.65
C ASP A 37 -13.71 -6.40 -20.59
N THR A 38 -14.19 -6.41 -19.32
CA THR A 38 -13.69 -5.49 -18.29
C THR A 38 -13.51 -6.15 -16.92
N VAL A 39 -12.57 -5.62 -16.14
CA VAL A 39 -12.44 -5.82 -14.70
C VAL A 39 -12.49 -4.44 -14.04
N THR A 40 -13.43 -4.24 -13.11
CA THR A 40 -13.63 -2.98 -12.40
C THR A 40 -13.15 -3.10 -10.96
N VAL A 41 -12.22 -2.24 -10.55
CA VAL A 41 -11.75 -2.10 -9.17
C VAL A 41 -11.96 -0.68 -8.67
N GLY A 42 -12.04 -0.50 -7.37
CA GLY A 42 -12.32 0.79 -6.77
C GLY A 42 -11.31 1.22 -5.73
N THR A 43 -11.24 2.52 -5.45
CA THR A 43 -10.45 3.06 -4.35
C THR A 43 -11.15 4.20 -3.64
N HIS A 44 -10.81 4.38 -2.37
CA HIS A 44 -11.00 5.62 -1.64
C HIS A 44 -9.65 6.30 -1.42
N THR A 45 -9.58 7.61 -1.60
CA THR A 45 -8.32 8.35 -1.47
C THR A 45 -8.62 9.84 -1.24
N PRO A 46 -7.71 10.60 -0.58
CA PRO A 46 -7.93 12.02 -0.35
C PRO A 46 -7.66 12.85 -1.62
N LEU A 47 -8.70 13.11 -2.41
CA LEU A 47 -8.63 14.07 -3.52
C LEU A 47 -8.82 15.51 -3.02
N THR A 48 -9.47 15.67 -1.89
CA THR A 48 -9.65 16.93 -1.16
C THR A 48 -9.20 16.80 0.30
N GLY A 49 -9.23 17.89 1.06
CA GLY A 49 -8.87 17.89 2.48
C GLY A 49 -7.37 18.03 2.75
N PRO A 50 -6.95 17.79 4.02
CA PRO A 50 -5.60 18.15 4.48
C PRO A 50 -4.49 17.29 3.88
N ALA A 51 -4.78 16.07 3.45
CA ALA A 51 -3.81 15.14 2.87
C ALA A 51 -3.76 15.20 1.33
N ALA A 52 -4.72 15.84 0.66
CA ALA A 52 -4.88 15.82 -0.79
C ALA A 52 -3.62 16.23 -1.56
N ALA A 53 -2.98 17.34 -1.15
CA ALA A 53 -1.80 17.85 -1.84
C ALA A 53 -0.59 16.89 -1.79
N GLY A 54 -0.56 15.98 -0.80
CA GLY A 54 0.48 14.97 -0.68
C GLY A 54 0.21 13.68 -1.45
N TYR A 55 -1.08 13.33 -1.69
CA TYR A 55 -1.41 11.98 -2.15
C TYR A 55 -2.40 11.90 -3.32
N SER A 56 -3.10 12.97 -3.68
CA SER A 56 -4.12 12.93 -4.75
C SER A 56 -3.59 12.52 -6.14
N SER A 57 -2.27 12.59 -6.36
CA SER A 57 -1.62 12.15 -7.59
C SER A 57 -1.47 10.63 -7.71
N ILE A 58 -1.56 9.88 -6.61
CA ILE A 58 -1.39 8.41 -6.61
C ILE A 58 -2.45 7.76 -7.49
N SER A 59 -3.73 8.05 -7.29
CA SER A 59 -4.81 7.45 -8.07
C SER A 59 -4.74 7.79 -9.56
N LYS A 60 -4.21 8.97 -9.91
CA LYS A 60 -3.95 9.34 -11.30
C LYS A 60 -2.85 8.50 -11.92
N ALA A 61 -1.78 8.22 -11.16
CA ALA A 61 -0.69 7.36 -11.60
C ALA A 61 -1.14 5.90 -11.78
N VAL A 62 -2.00 5.38 -10.88
CA VAL A 62 -2.66 4.07 -11.03
C VAL A 62 -3.45 4.03 -12.33
N SER A 63 -4.32 5.03 -12.56
CA SER A 63 -5.12 5.12 -13.79
C SER A 63 -4.25 5.15 -15.05
N ALA A 64 -3.19 5.95 -15.04
CA ALA A 64 -2.27 6.06 -16.18
C ALA A 64 -1.58 4.73 -16.52
N TYR A 65 -1.23 3.95 -15.49
CA TYR A 65 -0.64 2.64 -15.72
C TYR A 65 -1.67 1.64 -16.26
N PHE A 66 -2.91 1.66 -15.78
CA PHE A 66 -3.99 0.86 -16.33
C PHE A 66 -4.31 1.24 -17.78
N ASP A 67 -4.27 2.53 -18.13
CA ASP A 67 -4.41 2.97 -19.52
C ASP A 67 -3.29 2.41 -20.41
N HIS A 68 -2.05 2.35 -19.89
CA HIS A 68 -0.94 1.71 -20.58
C HIS A 68 -1.16 0.21 -20.79
N VAL A 69 -1.60 -0.53 -19.77
CA VAL A 69 -1.94 -1.96 -19.88
C VAL A 69 -3.10 -2.17 -20.85
N ASN A 70 -4.15 -1.36 -20.75
CA ASN A 70 -5.34 -1.46 -21.61
C ASN A 70 -5.02 -1.19 -23.08
N ALA A 71 -4.10 -0.24 -23.35
CA ALA A 71 -3.65 0.04 -24.71
C ALA A 71 -2.89 -1.13 -25.37
N GLN A 72 -2.36 -2.06 -24.56
CA GLN A 72 -1.70 -3.28 -25.02
C GLN A 72 -2.62 -4.51 -25.04
N GLY A 73 -3.92 -4.34 -24.81
CA GLY A 73 -4.91 -5.41 -24.88
C GLY A 73 -5.43 -5.89 -23.52
N GLY A 74 -5.03 -5.23 -22.44
CA GLY A 74 -5.47 -5.58 -21.08
C GLY A 74 -4.83 -6.86 -20.55
N ILE A 75 -5.44 -7.44 -19.53
CA ILE A 75 -5.05 -8.73 -18.94
C ILE A 75 -6.11 -9.78 -19.34
N HIS A 76 -5.70 -10.88 -19.90
CA HIS A 76 -6.58 -11.92 -20.47
C HIS A 76 -7.64 -11.33 -21.42
N GLY A 77 -7.30 -10.24 -22.15
CA GLY A 77 -8.21 -9.57 -23.09
C GLY A 77 -9.23 -8.63 -22.43
N ARG A 78 -9.21 -8.46 -21.12
CA ARG A 78 -10.06 -7.51 -20.38
C ARG A 78 -9.32 -6.22 -20.07
N THR A 79 -10.00 -5.10 -20.24
CA THR A 79 -9.51 -3.80 -19.77
C THR A 79 -9.77 -3.64 -18.27
N ILE A 80 -8.87 -2.91 -17.59
CA ILE A 80 -9.01 -2.60 -16.18
C ILE A 80 -9.65 -1.21 -16.05
N GLU A 81 -10.77 -1.12 -15.33
CA GLU A 81 -11.45 0.11 -14.96
C GLU A 81 -11.20 0.44 -13.49
N TYR A 82 -10.83 1.69 -13.21
CA TYR A 82 -10.49 2.13 -11.85
C TYR A 82 -11.42 3.24 -11.39
N VAL A 83 -12.29 2.94 -10.44
CA VAL A 83 -13.27 3.87 -9.87
C VAL A 83 -12.67 4.56 -8.65
N VAL A 84 -12.45 5.87 -8.74
CA VAL A 84 -11.81 6.66 -7.69
C VAL A 84 -12.84 7.50 -6.95
N LYS A 85 -12.91 7.37 -5.62
CA LYS A 85 -13.80 8.15 -4.74
C LYS A 85 -13.00 9.00 -3.75
N ASP A 86 -13.41 10.25 -3.60
CA ASP A 86 -12.83 11.18 -2.63
C ASP A 86 -13.37 10.93 -1.22
N ASP A 87 -12.52 10.65 -0.27
CA ASP A 87 -12.88 10.53 1.14
C ASP A 87 -12.46 11.72 2.00
N GLY A 88 -11.69 12.67 1.43
CA GLY A 88 -11.20 13.85 2.14
C GLY A 88 -10.29 13.54 3.33
N TYR A 89 -9.73 12.31 3.40
CA TYR A 89 -9.00 11.78 4.55
C TYR A 89 -9.86 11.75 5.83
N ASN A 90 -11.14 11.37 5.69
CA ASN A 90 -12.11 11.35 6.78
C ASN A 90 -12.76 9.97 6.91
N PRO A 91 -12.55 9.25 8.04
CA PRO A 91 -13.06 7.87 8.24
C PRO A 91 -14.57 7.73 8.03
N ALA A 92 -15.37 8.73 8.40
CA ALA A 92 -16.83 8.66 8.22
C ALA A 92 -17.23 8.78 6.73
N THR A 93 -16.49 9.57 5.96
CA THR A 93 -16.67 9.65 4.50
C THR A 93 -16.19 8.36 3.84
N THR A 94 -15.04 7.82 4.29
CA THR A 94 -14.50 6.53 3.78
C THR A 94 -15.51 5.42 3.90
N GLN A 95 -16.19 5.27 5.05
CA GLN A 95 -17.26 4.28 5.24
C GLN A 95 -18.40 4.43 4.24
N THR A 96 -18.71 5.66 3.83
CA THR A 96 -19.78 5.92 2.86
C THR A 96 -19.35 5.54 1.46
N VAL A 97 -18.19 6.05 1.00
CA VAL A 97 -17.73 5.84 -0.37
C VAL A 97 -17.31 4.39 -0.64
N VAL A 98 -16.80 3.68 0.37
CA VAL A 98 -16.48 2.24 0.22
C VAL A 98 -17.76 1.40 0.08
N ARG A 99 -18.82 1.73 0.83
CA ARG A 99 -20.12 1.05 0.61
C ARG A 99 -20.70 1.33 -0.77
N GLU A 100 -20.57 2.54 -1.29
CA GLU A 100 -20.96 2.86 -2.67
C GLU A 100 -20.16 2.03 -3.68
N LEU A 101 -18.83 1.95 -3.55
CA LEU A 101 -17.97 1.15 -4.42
C LEU A 101 -18.39 -0.33 -4.44
N VAL A 102 -18.68 -0.91 -3.27
CA VAL A 102 -19.02 -2.32 -3.15
C VAL A 102 -20.47 -2.61 -3.58
N GLN A 103 -21.44 -1.77 -3.18
CA GLN A 103 -22.87 -2.07 -3.35
C GLN A 103 -23.50 -1.47 -4.59
N GLU A 104 -23.00 -0.31 -5.06
CA GLU A 104 -23.57 0.42 -6.19
C GLU A 104 -22.69 0.28 -7.44
N ASP A 105 -21.37 0.49 -7.31
CA ASP A 105 -20.44 0.34 -8.42
C ASP A 105 -20.07 -1.14 -8.66
N GLY A 106 -20.26 -2.02 -7.65
CA GLY A 106 -20.10 -3.46 -7.76
C GLY A 106 -18.68 -3.89 -8.09
N VAL A 107 -17.66 -3.25 -7.50
CA VAL A 107 -16.24 -3.52 -7.79
C VAL A 107 -15.81 -4.93 -7.39
N LEU A 108 -14.84 -5.49 -8.12
CA LEU A 108 -14.20 -6.76 -7.81
C LEU A 108 -13.42 -6.67 -6.48
N ALA A 109 -12.66 -5.60 -6.32
CA ALA A 109 -11.78 -5.36 -5.17
C ALA A 109 -11.72 -3.87 -4.84
N ILE A 110 -11.37 -3.55 -3.58
CA ILE A 110 -10.83 -2.24 -3.22
C ILE A 110 -9.33 -2.30 -3.46
N LEU A 111 -8.78 -1.35 -4.18
CA LEU A 111 -7.39 -1.30 -4.57
C LEU A 111 -6.73 -0.03 -4.04
N ASN A 112 -5.74 -0.18 -3.17
CA ASN A 112 -4.93 0.93 -2.65
C ASN A 112 -5.75 1.98 -1.87
N GLY A 113 -6.68 1.51 -1.01
CA GLY A 113 -7.36 2.38 -0.05
C GLY A 113 -6.34 3.10 0.85
N LEU A 114 -6.44 4.44 0.96
CA LEU A 114 -5.36 5.25 1.51
C LEU A 114 -5.64 5.76 2.93
N GLY A 115 -4.65 5.54 3.79
CA GLY A 115 -4.52 6.14 5.10
C GLY A 115 -4.89 5.21 6.25
N THR A 116 -4.13 5.27 7.34
CA THR A 116 -4.32 4.38 8.50
C THR A 116 -5.71 4.55 9.13
N PRO A 117 -6.13 5.75 9.61
CA PRO A 117 -7.43 5.90 10.28
C PRO A 117 -8.62 5.80 9.33
N THR A 118 -8.45 6.17 8.07
CA THR A 118 -9.49 6.08 7.05
C THR A 118 -9.77 4.63 6.70
N HIS A 119 -8.74 3.87 6.36
CA HIS A 119 -8.86 2.50 5.92
C HIS A 119 -9.26 1.55 7.07
N ALA A 120 -8.74 1.74 8.28
CA ALA A 120 -9.16 0.99 9.48
C ALA A 120 -10.68 1.07 9.70
N SER A 121 -11.33 2.16 9.32
CA SER A 121 -12.77 2.34 9.48
C SER A 121 -13.63 1.44 8.59
N VAL A 122 -13.04 0.75 7.61
CA VAL A 122 -13.73 -0.12 6.64
C VAL A 122 -13.20 -1.55 6.60
N LEU A 123 -12.14 -1.85 7.34
CA LEU A 123 -11.46 -3.13 7.38
C LEU A 123 -12.41 -4.31 7.66
N ASP A 124 -13.15 -4.23 8.77
CA ASP A 124 -14.12 -5.27 9.13
C ASP A 124 -15.22 -5.41 8.06
N TYR A 125 -15.73 -4.28 7.54
CA TYR A 125 -16.77 -4.28 6.52
C TYR A 125 -16.33 -5.00 5.25
N LEU A 126 -15.12 -4.79 4.77
CA LEU A 126 -14.58 -5.43 3.57
C LEU A 126 -14.40 -6.93 3.80
N ASN A 127 -13.83 -7.33 4.93
CA ASN A 127 -13.62 -8.73 5.27
C ASN A 127 -14.95 -9.49 5.52
N GLU A 128 -15.91 -8.90 6.22
CA GLU A 128 -17.25 -9.48 6.43
C GLU A 128 -18.04 -9.67 5.13
N ASN A 129 -17.76 -8.87 4.09
CA ASN A 129 -18.41 -8.96 2.79
C ASN A 129 -17.57 -9.67 1.72
N GLU A 130 -16.47 -10.32 2.12
CA GLU A 130 -15.60 -11.08 1.22
C GLU A 130 -15.14 -10.26 0.00
N VAL A 131 -14.76 -8.99 0.25
CA VAL A 131 -14.25 -8.06 -0.76
C VAL A 131 -12.75 -8.01 -0.64
N PRO A 132 -11.97 -8.42 -1.66
CA PRO A 132 -10.53 -8.26 -1.65
C PRO A 132 -10.15 -6.80 -1.43
N ASP A 133 -9.36 -6.58 -0.42
CA ASP A 133 -8.85 -5.31 0.04
C ASP A 133 -7.35 -5.28 -0.22
N LEU A 134 -7.01 -4.85 -1.42
CA LEU A 134 -5.71 -5.09 -2.00
C LEU A 134 -4.81 -3.87 -1.89
N PHE A 135 -3.61 -4.11 -1.38
CA PHE A 135 -2.53 -3.13 -1.41
C PHE A 135 -2.85 -1.86 -0.65
N VAL A 136 -3.27 -2.04 0.60
CA VAL A 136 -3.59 -0.92 1.50
C VAL A 136 -2.43 0.08 1.54
N ALA A 137 -2.74 1.36 1.29
CA ALA A 137 -1.78 2.46 1.29
C ALA A 137 -1.52 2.97 2.72
N SER A 138 -1.02 2.08 3.56
CA SER A 138 -0.61 2.30 4.93
C SER A 138 0.28 1.14 5.38
N GLY A 139 1.25 1.41 6.25
CA GLY A 139 2.15 0.42 6.82
C GLY A 139 1.76 -0.01 8.24
N ALA A 140 0.53 0.24 8.71
CA ALA A 140 0.11 -0.23 10.03
C ALA A 140 0.08 -1.76 10.09
N LEU A 141 0.47 -2.32 11.23
CA LEU A 141 0.55 -3.78 11.41
C LEU A 141 -0.80 -4.48 11.32
N LEU A 142 -1.88 -3.74 11.51
CA LEU A 142 -3.24 -4.31 11.46
C LEU A 142 -3.64 -4.89 10.09
N TRP A 143 -2.87 -4.64 9.03
CA TRP A 143 -3.11 -5.20 7.69
C TRP A 143 -2.52 -6.60 7.50
N ASP A 144 -1.68 -7.09 8.43
CA ASP A 144 -1.07 -8.42 8.39
C ASP A 144 -1.69 -9.34 9.45
N ASP A 145 -2.98 -9.62 9.31
CA ASP A 145 -3.71 -10.58 10.16
C ASP A 145 -4.62 -11.46 9.29
N PRO A 146 -4.06 -12.42 8.53
CA PRO A 146 -4.85 -13.27 7.63
C PRO A 146 -5.85 -14.17 8.38
N GLU A 147 -5.69 -14.40 9.69
CA GLU A 147 -6.65 -15.16 10.49
C GLU A 147 -7.96 -14.40 10.70
N GLN A 148 -7.88 -13.08 10.97
CA GLN A 148 -9.06 -12.22 11.18
C GLN A 148 -9.48 -11.49 9.92
N HIS A 149 -8.54 -11.10 9.07
CA HIS A 149 -8.74 -10.30 7.87
C HIS A 149 -8.17 -10.97 6.61
N PRO A 150 -8.70 -12.15 6.20
CA PRO A 150 -8.13 -12.94 5.11
C PRO A 150 -8.24 -12.29 3.72
N TRP A 151 -8.99 -11.19 3.59
CA TRP A 151 -9.18 -10.48 2.34
C TRP A 151 -8.31 -9.22 2.21
N THR A 152 -7.53 -8.86 3.24
CA THR A 152 -6.74 -7.62 3.30
C THR A 152 -5.26 -7.88 3.11
N PHE A 153 -4.63 -7.13 2.20
CA PHE A 153 -3.21 -7.22 1.86
C PHE A 153 -2.55 -5.84 1.93
N ALA A 154 -1.50 -5.71 2.74
CA ALA A 154 -0.70 -4.49 2.82
C ALA A 154 0.07 -4.23 1.50
N PHE A 155 0.38 -2.98 1.18
CA PHE A 155 1.36 -2.66 0.13
C PHE A 155 2.58 -1.94 0.67
N ASN A 156 2.39 -1.04 1.62
CA ASN A 156 3.53 -0.40 2.26
C ASN A 156 4.29 -1.44 3.11
N VAL A 157 5.59 -1.28 3.21
CA VAL A 157 6.34 -1.92 4.29
C VAL A 157 5.75 -1.46 5.61
N ASP A 158 5.65 -2.36 6.58
CA ASP A 158 5.11 -1.99 7.88
C ASP A 158 5.98 -0.93 8.58
N TYR A 159 5.32 -0.05 9.31
CA TYR A 159 5.98 1.09 9.95
C TYR A 159 7.01 0.69 10.99
N THR A 160 6.83 -0.46 11.64
CA THR A 160 7.81 -1.02 12.58
C THR A 160 9.11 -1.39 11.86
N THR A 161 9.01 -2.08 10.71
CA THR A 161 10.16 -2.44 9.86
C THR A 161 10.88 -1.20 9.35
N GLU A 162 10.15 -0.19 8.85
CA GLU A 162 10.76 1.08 8.40
C GLU A 162 11.51 1.78 9.55
N ALA A 163 10.88 1.86 10.72
CA ALA A 163 11.46 2.51 11.89
C ALA A 163 12.73 1.80 12.38
N LYS A 164 12.72 0.45 12.41
CA LYS A 164 13.89 -0.35 12.78
C LYS A 164 15.07 -0.09 11.85
N ALA A 165 14.84 -0.06 10.54
CA ALA A 165 15.87 0.22 9.55
C ALA A 165 16.42 1.66 9.68
N LEU A 166 15.54 2.66 9.86
CA LEU A 166 15.94 4.04 10.09
C LEU A 166 16.71 4.22 11.41
N ALA A 167 16.30 3.52 12.47
CA ALA A 167 17.00 3.52 13.75
C ALA A 167 18.41 2.93 13.62
N GLN A 168 18.55 1.80 12.92
CA GLN A 168 19.85 1.18 12.65
C GLN A 168 20.76 2.13 11.86
N TYR A 169 20.22 2.74 10.79
CA TYR A 169 20.96 3.74 10.02
C TYR A 169 21.40 4.93 10.89
N ALA A 170 20.52 5.43 11.75
CA ALA A 170 20.85 6.55 12.64
C ALA A 170 21.92 6.20 13.69
N LEU A 171 21.95 4.96 14.19
CA LEU A 171 23.01 4.47 15.07
C LEU A 171 24.36 4.38 14.34
N ASP A 172 24.35 3.91 13.10
CA ASP A 172 25.57 3.75 12.31
C ASP A 172 26.21 5.11 11.94
N GLU A 173 25.38 6.14 11.69
CA GLU A 173 25.81 7.49 11.28
C GLU A 173 25.97 8.46 12.47
N GLY A 174 25.12 8.34 13.50
CA GLY A 174 24.99 9.34 14.57
C GLY A 174 26.05 9.30 15.65
N GLY A 175 26.74 8.18 15.84
CA GLY A 175 27.75 8.01 16.88
C GLY A 175 27.17 8.06 18.31
N GLU A 176 28.10 8.12 19.30
CA GLU A 176 27.76 8.04 20.74
C GLU A 176 27.03 9.28 21.29
N ASP A 177 27.08 10.42 20.58
CA ASP A 177 26.49 11.70 21.03
C ASP A 177 25.07 11.95 20.45
N ALA A 178 24.49 10.99 19.73
CA ALA A 178 23.16 11.13 19.14
C ALA A 178 22.08 11.22 20.22
N VAL A 179 21.19 12.22 20.09
CA VAL A 179 19.99 12.39 20.90
C VAL A 179 18.78 12.19 19.99
N PHE A 180 18.04 11.13 20.25
CA PHE A 180 16.93 10.68 19.41
C PHE A 180 15.59 11.24 19.88
N CYS A 181 14.78 11.72 18.96
CA CYS A 181 13.41 12.16 19.19
C CYS A 181 12.48 11.72 18.07
N VAL A 182 11.19 11.68 18.32
CA VAL A 182 10.18 11.32 17.31
C VAL A 182 8.99 12.27 17.34
N LEU A 183 8.44 12.54 16.16
CA LEU A 183 7.11 13.13 15.97
C LEU A 183 6.28 12.14 15.15
N GLY A 184 5.20 11.60 15.76
CA GLY A 184 4.31 10.63 15.13
C GLY A 184 2.88 11.14 14.96
N GLN A 185 2.16 10.59 14.00
CA GLN A 185 0.71 10.78 13.92
C GLN A 185 0.05 10.10 15.12
N ASP A 186 -1.01 10.69 15.66
CA ASP A 186 -1.72 10.19 16.85
C ASP A 186 -2.72 9.09 16.45
N ASP A 187 -2.18 7.97 15.98
CA ASP A 187 -2.86 6.73 15.60
C ASP A 187 -1.86 5.58 15.42
N ASP A 188 -2.33 4.40 14.93
CA ASP A 188 -1.49 3.20 14.73
C ASP A 188 -0.24 3.48 13.87
N TYR A 189 -0.27 4.47 12.97
CA TYR A 189 0.92 4.87 12.22
C TYR A 189 2.07 5.31 13.12
N GLY A 190 1.80 6.24 14.02
CA GLY A 190 2.80 6.74 14.95
C GLY A 190 3.18 5.70 16.00
N GLU A 191 2.22 4.91 16.50
CA GLU A 191 2.43 3.89 17.52
C GLU A 191 3.32 2.77 17.02
N ASP A 192 3.04 2.18 15.85
CA ASP A 192 3.85 1.12 15.24
C ASP A 192 5.27 1.60 14.91
N PHE A 193 5.39 2.85 14.43
CA PHE A 193 6.70 3.44 14.12
C PHE A 193 7.54 3.63 15.38
N VAL A 194 6.96 4.15 16.48
CA VAL A 194 7.64 4.31 17.76
C VAL A 194 8.07 2.95 18.31
N ALA A 195 7.20 1.94 18.25
CA ALA A 195 7.55 0.58 18.67
C ALA A 195 8.78 0.04 17.90
N GLY A 196 8.87 0.29 16.60
CA GLY A 196 10.03 -0.09 15.79
C GLY A 196 11.31 0.65 16.19
N LEU A 197 11.23 1.95 16.50
CA LEU A 197 12.38 2.70 17.02
C LEU A 197 12.86 2.12 18.36
N GLU A 198 11.94 1.86 19.28
CA GLU A 198 12.25 1.33 20.61
C GLU A 198 12.85 -0.09 20.55
N ALA A 199 12.44 -0.90 19.59
CA ALA A 199 13.01 -2.25 19.40
C ALA A 199 14.50 -2.22 19.07
N VAL A 200 14.99 -1.20 18.40
CA VAL A 200 16.42 -1.05 18.02
C VAL A 200 17.17 -0.16 19.00
N LEU A 201 16.60 1.00 19.35
CA LEU A 201 17.27 1.99 20.20
C LEU A 201 17.18 1.65 21.69
N GLY A 202 16.14 0.92 22.10
CA GLY A 202 15.76 0.67 23.48
C GLY A 202 14.62 1.60 23.96
N ALA A 203 13.77 1.11 24.85
CA ALA A 203 12.54 1.76 25.30
C ALA A 203 12.71 3.17 25.92
N ASP A 204 13.87 3.47 26.50
CA ASP A 204 14.18 4.76 27.14
C ASP A 204 15.08 5.66 26.27
N ALA A 205 15.31 5.32 25.00
CA ALA A 205 16.28 6.01 24.15
C ALA A 205 15.76 7.31 23.54
N LEU A 206 14.43 7.45 23.39
CA LEU A 206 13.81 8.63 22.85
C LEU A 206 13.71 9.73 23.91
N ALA A 207 14.50 10.81 23.75
CA ALA A 207 14.50 11.95 24.67
C ALA A 207 13.15 12.71 24.64
N VAL A 208 12.47 12.71 23.49
CA VAL A 208 11.14 13.30 23.29
C VAL A 208 10.36 12.43 22.29
N SER A 209 9.12 12.11 22.66
CA SER A 209 8.14 11.51 21.77
C SER A 209 6.90 12.42 21.75
N GLU A 210 6.67 13.09 20.64
CA GLU A 210 5.56 14.01 20.41
C GLU A 210 4.60 13.43 19.38
N THR A 211 3.34 13.81 19.48
CA THR A 211 2.31 13.43 18.50
C THR A 211 1.66 14.64 17.86
N TYR A 212 0.99 14.42 16.73
CA TYR A 212 0.11 15.39 16.08
C TYR A 212 -1.16 14.69 15.58
N ALA A 213 -2.27 15.39 15.62
CA ALA A 213 -3.49 14.97 14.93
C ALA A 213 -3.53 15.54 13.50
N VAL A 214 -4.09 14.79 12.54
CA VAL A 214 -4.20 15.26 11.13
C VAL A 214 -5.01 16.55 10.96
N SER A 215 -5.81 16.92 11.95
CA SER A 215 -6.54 18.18 12.01
C SER A 215 -5.70 19.37 12.47
N ASP A 216 -4.50 19.15 13.00
CA ASP A 216 -3.65 20.20 13.53
C ASP A 216 -3.15 21.13 12.42
N GLN A 217 -3.05 22.41 12.75
CA GLN A 217 -2.60 23.43 11.78
C GLN A 217 -1.13 23.81 12.00
N ASP A 218 -0.55 23.46 13.13
CA ASP A 218 0.76 23.90 13.60
C ASP A 218 1.47 22.79 14.38
N VAL A 219 2.78 22.68 14.25
CA VAL A 219 3.66 21.76 14.97
C VAL A 219 4.79 22.49 15.69
N THR A 220 4.66 23.79 15.89
CA THR A 220 5.71 24.65 16.51
C THR A 220 6.04 24.21 17.93
N ALA A 221 5.03 23.78 18.69
CA ALA A 221 5.22 23.30 20.06
C ALA A 221 6.06 22.01 20.09
N GLN A 222 5.75 21.04 19.24
CA GLN A 222 6.45 19.77 19.13
C GLN A 222 7.91 19.99 18.69
N VAL A 223 8.14 20.76 17.61
CA VAL A 223 9.49 21.12 17.16
C VAL A 223 10.27 21.88 18.24
N GLY A 224 9.59 22.76 19.00
CA GLY A 224 10.16 23.46 20.12
C GLY A 224 10.59 22.55 21.28
N ALA A 225 9.82 21.52 21.57
CA ALA A 225 10.14 20.51 22.58
C ALA A 225 11.39 19.70 22.18
N MET A 226 11.46 19.24 20.92
CA MET A 226 12.62 18.55 20.37
C MET A 226 13.90 19.42 20.45
N GLN A 227 13.80 20.69 20.03
CA GLN A 227 14.93 21.64 20.11
C GLN A 227 15.37 21.86 21.56
N ALA A 228 14.44 22.03 22.49
CA ALA A 228 14.73 22.28 23.91
C ALA A 228 15.38 21.05 24.58
N ALA A 229 15.04 19.84 24.14
CA ALA A 229 15.67 18.60 24.60
C ALA A 229 17.05 18.36 23.99
N GLY A 230 17.46 19.16 22.99
CA GLY A 230 18.76 19.02 22.32
C GLY A 230 18.82 17.84 21.35
N CYS A 231 17.68 17.44 20.77
CA CYS A 231 17.63 16.34 19.83
C CYS A 231 18.48 16.64 18.60
N THR A 232 19.31 15.68 18.20
CA THR A 232 20.18 15.77 17.04
C THR A 232 19.65 14.95 15.86
N HIS A 233 18.90 13.89 16.14
CA HIS A 233 18.27 13.00 15.18
C HIS A 233 16.79 12.89 15.49
N ASN A 234 15.96 13.36 14.55
CA ASN A 234 14.51 13.41 14.71
C ASN A 234 13.84 12.48 13.71
N PHE A 235 13.13 11.50 14.20
CA PHE A 235 12.34 10.58 13.40
C PHE A 235 10.94 11.15 13.15
N LEU A 236 10.41 10.93 11.95
CA LEU A 236 9.14 11.47 11.51
C LEU A 236 8.23 10.35 10.98
N ALA A 237 7.26 9.95 11.80
CA ALA A 237 6.10 9.18 11.36
C ALA A 237 4.99 10.14 10.95
N THR A 238 5.22 10.91 9.88
CA THR A 238 4.36 12.02 9.48
C THR A 238 3.97 11.92 8.01
N VAL A 239 2.72 12.31 7.68
CA VAL A 239 2.32 12.50 6.29
C VAL A 239 3.05 13.70 5.66
N ASN A 240 3.21 13.71 4.33
CA ASN A 240 4.03 14.68 3.60
C ASN A 240 3.82 16.14 4.03
N GLY A 241 2.58 16.58 4.22
CA GLY A 241 2.27 17.94 4.65
C GLY A 241 2.78 18.29 6.04
N PHE A 242 2.79 17.31 6.98
CA PHE A 242 3.34 17.49 8.33
C PHE A 242 4.86 17.38 8.35
N THR A 243 5.45 16.51 7.55
CA THR A 243 6.91 16.49 7.35
C THR A 243 7.40 17.87 6.88
N ALA A 244 6.81 18.42 5.83
CA ALA A 244 7.18 19.74 5.30
C ALA A 244 7.01 20.87 6.35
N ARG A 245 5.90 20.84 7.12
CA ARG A 245 5.69 21.80 8.22
C ARG A 245 6.74 21.68 9.29
N THR A 246 7.10 20.45 9.68
CA THR A 246 8.07 20.18 10.73
C THR A 246 9.45 20.69 10.35
N VAL A 247 9.99 20.26 9.19
CA VAL A 247 11.33 20.70 8.76
C VAL A 247 11.36 22.18 8.41
N GLY A 248 10.27 22.74 7.84
CA GLY A 248 10.12 24.17 7.57
C GLY A 248 10.05 25.02 8.84
N THR A 249 9.43 24.51 9.92
CA THR A 249 9.38 25.17 11.23
C THR A 249 10.76 25.12 11.89
N ALA A 250 11.43 23.97 11.88
CA ALA A 250 12.78 23.80 12.38
C ALA A 250 13.77 24.78 11.68
N ALA A 251 13.67 24.90 10.36
CA ALA A 251 14.50 25.86 9.60
C ALA A 251 14.26 27.32 10.05
N LYS A 252 13.00 27.73 10.25
CA LYS A 252 12.66 29.08 10.78
C LYS A 252 13.18 29.31 12.18
N MET A 253 13.16 28.27 13.02
CA MET A 253 13.70 28.29 14.39
C MET A 253 15.23 28.19 14.42
N ARG A 254 15.89 27.96 13.28
CA ARG A 254 17.33 27.69 13.18
C ARG A 254 17.75 26.51 14.05
N TYR A 255 16.94 25.45 14.02
CA TYR A 255 17.19 24.19 14.69
C TYR A 255 17.92 23.24 13.74
N PRO A 256 19.25 23.10 13.84
CA PRO A 256 20.02 22.17 13.02
C PRO A 256 19.87 20.76 13.60
N ALA A 257 19.28 19.86 12.83
CA ALA A 257 19.14 18.46 13.22
C ALA A 257 19.05 17.58 11.96
N HIS A 258 19.32 16.28 12.13
CA HIS A 258 19.07 15.27 11.12
C HIS A 258 17.60 14.86 11.18
N TRP A 259 16.98 14.75 10.02
CA TRP A 259 15.56 14.40 9.86
C TRP A 259 15.43 13.09 9.10
N LEU A 260 14.78 12.10 9.72
CA LEU A 260 14.60 10.76 9.18
C LEU A 260 13.11 10.44 9.15
N ALA A 261 12.54 10.26 7.97
CA ALA A 261 11.09 10.04 7.81
C ALA A 261 10.78 8.63 7.32
N SER A 262 9.59 8.13 7.69
CA SER A 262 9.01 6.98 7.01
C SER A 262 8.77 7.27 5.53
N SER A 263 8.59 6.23 4.72
CA SER A 263 8.31 6.36 3.29
C SER A 263 7.08 7.20 3.00
N SER A 264 6.07 7.15 3.87
CA SER A 264 4.82 7.90 3.74
C SER A 264 4.98 9.42 3.76
N GLY A 265 6.04 9.92 4.39
CA GLY A 265 6.29 11.36 4.53
C GLY A 265 7.61 11.83 3.90
N GLY A 266 8.28 10.97 3.12
CA GLY A 266 9.68 11.16 2.75
C GLY A 266 9.98 11.51 1.29
N ASP A 267 8.97 11.79 0.45
CA ASP A 267 9.17 12.08 -0.98
C ASP A 267 9.68 13.51 -1.22
N TYR A 268 10.94 13.66 -1.63
CA TYR A 268 11.55 14.97 -1.86
C TYR A 268 10.78 15.87 -2.84
N PRO A 269 10.36 15.42 -4.03
CA PRO A 269 9.61 16.29 -4.94
C PRO A 269 8.30 16.82 -4.33
N THR A 270 7.58 15.97 -3.58
CA THR A 270 6.35 16.38 -2.89
C THR A 270 6.65 17.38 -1.77
N LEU A 271 7.67 17.13 -0.96
CA LEU A 271 8.10 18.06 0.10
C LEU A 271 8.58 19.39 -0.47
N ALA A 272 9.30 19.37 -1.60
CA ALA A 272 9.74 20.57 -2.29
C ALA A 272 8.55 21.42 -2.79
N GLY A 273 7.50 20.78 -3.27
CA GLY A 273 6.25 21.46 -3.63
C GLY A 273 5.59 22.20 -2.46
N TYR A 274 5.65 21.65 -1.23
CA TYR A 274 5.16 22.32 -0.02
C TYR A 274 6.06 23.46 0.47
N LEU A 275 7.38 23.24 0.45
CA LEU A 275 8.37 24.21 0.96
C LEU A 275 8.67 25.35 0.00
N GLY A 276 8.45 25.10 -1.29
CA GLY A 276 8.88 25.95 -2.40
C GLY A 276 10.23 25.53 -2.95
N GLU A 277 10.32 25.42 -4.29
CA GLU A 277 11.48 24.88 -5.01
C GLU A 277 12.80 25.63 -4.71
N ASP A 278 12.74 26.93 -4.43
CA ASP A 278 13.91 27.75 -4.07
C ASP A 278 14.44 27.47 -2.67
N VAL A 279 13.59 26.97 -1.75
CA VAL A 279 13.89 26.77 -0.32
C VAL A 279 14.21 25.31 -0.01
N ALA A 280 13.52 24.40 -0.66
CA ALA A 280 13.59 22.97 -0.40
C ALA A 280 15.01 22.39 -0.45
N PRO A 281 15.87 22.70 -1.45
CA PRO A 281 17.21 22.14 -1.50
C PRO A 281 18.08 22.47 -0.27
N ALA A 282 17.86 23.64 0.33
CA ALA A 282 18.62 24.02 1.52
C ALA A 282 18.04 23.45 2.83
N VAL A 283 16.72 23.26 2.89
CA VAL A 283 16.01 22.76 4.08
C VAL A 283 16.09 21.23 4.15
N LEU A 284 16.08 20.57 3.00
CA LEU A 284 16.06 19.11 2.88
C LEU A 284 17.45 18.52 2.56
N GLU A 285 18.53 19.29 2.52
CA GLU A 285 19.88 18.73 2.34
C GLU A 285 20.21 17.77 3.49
N GLY A 286 20.56 16.53 3.15
CA GLY A 286 20.80 15.47 4.12
C GLY A 286 19.53 14.87 4.75
N PHE A 287 18.34 15.19 4.23
CA PHE A 287 17.09 14.57 4.66
C PHE A 287 17.08 13.08 4.30
N VAL A 288 16.74 12.24 5.25
CA VAL A 288 16.75 10.77 5.15
C VAL A 288 15.32 10.25 5.09
N SER A 289 15.06 9.24 4.27
CA SER A 289 13.81 8.49 4.38
C SER A 289 13.97 7.02 4.03
N ALA A 290 13.09 6.18 4.59
CA ALA A 290 12.89 4.82 4.15
C ALA A 290 12.24 4.81 2.75
N ASN A 291 12.57 3.81 1.93
CA ASN A 291 11.88 3.55 0.67
C ASN A 291 12.06 2.07 0.29
N TYR A 292 11.09 1.51 -0.45
CA TYR A 292 11.08 0.09 -0.83
C TYR A 292 10.74 -0.13 -2.31
N LEU A 293 10.52 0.95 -3.07
CA LEU A 293 10.17 0.92 -4.49
C LEU A 293 11.36 1.29 -5.38
N PRO A 294 11.30 1.05 -6.69
CA PRO A 294 12.35 1.45 -7.62
C PRO A 294 12.40 2.98 -7.73
N PHE A 295 13.26 3.60 -6.95
CA PHE A 295 13.29 5.05 -6.78
C PHE A 295 14.51 5.71 -7.45
N SER A 296 15.61 4.96 -7.60
CA SER A 296 16.84 5.47 -8.21
C SER A 296 16.62 6.01 -9.62
N PRO A 297 17.15 7.19 -9.97
CA PRO A 297 17.03 7.75 -11.32
C PRO A 297 17.50 6.85 -12.45
N ASP A 298 18.44 5.94 -12.16
CA ASP A 298 19.00 4.99 -13.12
C ASP A 298 18.19 3.68 -13.22
N SER A 299 17.08 3.53 -12.46
CA SER A 299 16.22 2.35 -12.50
C SER A 299 15.47 2.25 -13.84
N GLU A 300 15.47 1.05 -14.44
CA GLU A 300 14.69 0.76 -15.64
C GLU A 300 13.19 0.95 -15.41
N TRP A 301 12.69 0.64 -14.20
CA TRP A 301 11.30 0.92 -13.80
C TRP A 301 11.00 2.41 -13.80
N VAL A 302 11.90 3.22 -13.25
CA VAL A 302 11.73 4.69 -13.24
C VAL A 302 11.72 5.23 -14.67
N ALA A 303 12.56 4.70 -15.56
CA ALA A 303 12.57 5.10 -16.97
C ALA A 303 11.23 4.75 -17.65
N LEU A 304 10.72 3.53 -17.45
CA LEU A 304 9.42 3.09 -17.98
C LEU A 304 8.26 3.95 -17.41
N PHE A 305 8.25 4.17 -16.10
CA PHE A 305 7.19 4.96 -15.46
C PHE A 305 7.17 6.42 -15.93
N ARG A 306 8.34 7.01 -16.24
CA ARG A 306 8.40 8.34 -16.86
C ARG A 306 7.76 8.35 -18.25
N GLU A 307 8.03 7.35 -19.08
CA GLU A 307 7.41 7.23 -20.41
C GLU A 307 5.88 7.07 -20.31
N ILE A 308 5.42 6.24 -19.38
CA ILE A 308 3.97 6.05 -19.10
C ILE A 308 3.36 7.38 -18.60
N ASN A 309 4.03 8.06 -17.65
CA ASN A 309 3.55 9.33 -17.11
C ASN A 309 3.43 10.41 -18.21
N GLU A 310 4.42 10.54 -19.09
CA GLU A 310 4.39 11.47 -20.20
C GLU A 310 3.26 11.17 -21.19
N THR A 311 2.93 9.89 -21.38
CA THR A 311 1.95 9.45 -22.38
C THR A 311 0.52 9.49 -21.85
N TYR A 312 0.28 8.98 -20.63
CA TYR A 312 -1.06 8.74 -20.09
C TYR A 312 -1.41 9.63 -18.89
N ASN A 313 -0.45 10.37 -18.32
CA ASN A 313 -0.65 11.26 -17.15
C ASN A 313 -0.14 12.68 -17.45
N ALA A 314 -0.25 13.09 -18.68
CA ALA A 314 0.34 14.35 -19.18
C ALA A 314 -0.09 15.57 -18.36
N GLY A 315 0.89 16.31 -17.86
CA GLY A 315 0.69 17.51 -17.03
C GLY A 315 0.81 17.27 -15.52
N GLU A 316 0.87 16.03 -15.08
CA GLU A 316 1.19 15.71 -13.68
C GLU A 316 2.71 15.58 -13.50
N PRO A 317 3.28 16.13 -12.42
CA PRO A 317 4.71 16.00 -12.15
C PRO A 317 5.07 14.53 -11.83
N PHE A 318 6.27 14.13 -12.24
CA PHE A 318 6.80 12.82 -11.86
C PHE A 318 7.42 12.90 -10.46
N THR A 319 6.83 12.19 -9.50
CA THR A 319 7.21 12.18 -8.08
C THR A 319 7.29 10.74 -7.56
N GLY A 320 7.66 10.55 -6.31
CA GLY A 320 7.56 9.24 -5.64
C GLY A 320 6.14 8.69 -5.62
N ASN A 321 5.12 9.55 -5.54
CA ASN A 321 3.72 9.13 -5.66
C ASN A 321 3.39 8.55 -7.04
N THR A 322 4.04 9.05 -8.10
CA THR A 322 3.90 8.47 -9.44
C THR A 322 4.48 7.06 -9.49
N VAL A 323 5.69 6.89 -8.95
CA VAL A 323 6.32 5.56 -8.83
C VAL A 323 5.47 4.64 -8.00
N TYR A 324 4.97 5.12 -6.85
CA TYR A 324 4.11 4.35 -5.95
C TYR A 324 2.83 3.87 -6.64
N GLY A 325 2.05 4.77 -7.23
CA GLY A 325 0.79 4.43 -7.91
C GLY A 325 0.99 3.47 -9.08
N MET A 326 2.05 3.66 -9.88
CA MET A 326 2.36 2.75 -11.00
C MET A 326 2.84 1.39 -10.51
N SER A 327 3.56 1.33 -9.38
CA SER A 327 3.96 0.05 -8.76
C SER A 327 2.76 -0.73 -8.23
N VAL A 328 1.80 -0.06 -7.59
CA VAL A 328 0.51 -0.65 -7.18
C VAL A 328 -0.22 -1.24 -8.38
N ALA A 329 -0.34 -0.46 -9.45
CA ALA A 329 -1.05 -0.88 -10.66
C ALA A 329 -0.38 -2.07 -11.36
N TYR A 330 0.97 -2.08 -11.42
CA TYR A 330 1.74 -3.21 -11.93
C TYR A 330 1.50 -4.47 -11.10
N THR A 331 1.58 -4.35 -9.78
CA THR A 331 1.37 -5.48 -8.87
C THR A 331 -0.05 -6.05 -8.98
N PHE A 332 -1.05 -5.16 -9.14
CA PHE A 332 -2.43 -5.61 -9.39
C PHE A 332 -2.55 -6.32 -10.75
N ALA A 333 -1.90 -5.82 -11.78
CA ALA A 333 -1.89 -6.49 -13.09
C ALA A 333 -1.24 -7.88 -13.02
N GLN A 334 -0.17 -8.06 -12.20
CA GLN A 334 0.41 -9.39 -11.93
C GLN A 334 -0.60 -10.32 -11.21
N ALA A 335 -1.26 -9.81 -10.15
CA ALA A 335 -2.26 -10.58 -9.41
C ALA A 335 -3.43 -11.00 -10.31
N LEU A 336 -3.91 -10.08 -11.16
CA LEU A 336 -4.98 -10.36 -12.11
C LEU A 336 -4.57 -11.39 -13.17
N ALA A 337 -3.33 -11.31 -13.67
CA ALA A 337 -2.79 -12.30 -14.61
C ALA A 337 -2.68 -13.69 -13.96
N ALA A 338 -2.22 -13.76 -12.72
CA ALA A 338 -2.10 -15.00 -11.97
C ALA A 338 -3.47 -15.59 -11.56
N ALA A 339 -4.49 -14.76 -11.34
CA ALA A 339 -5.85 -15.20 -11.00
C ALA A 339 -6.57 -15.93 -12.15
N GLY A 340 -6.04 -15.85 -13.39
CA GLY A 340 -6.53 -16.62 -14.55
C GLY A 340 -7.56 -15.87 -15.42
N GLU A 341 -8.01 -16.57 -16.47
CA GLU A 341 -8.92 -15.98 -17.47
C GLU A 341 -10.28 -15.55 -16.90
N ASP A 342 -10.79 -16.22 -15.89
CA ASP A 342 -12.07 -15.92 -15.24
C ASP A 342 -11.84 -15.54 -13.77
N PRO A 343 -11.32 -14.33 -13.49
CA PRO A 343 -10.95 -13.94 -12.15
C PRO A 343 -12.16 -13.82 -11.22
N THR A 344 -12.00 -14.31 -10.00
CA THR A 344 -12.93 -14.13 -8.90
C THR A 344 -12.25 -13.44 -7.74
N ARG A 345 -13.01 -13.05 -6.72
CA ARG A 345 -12.44 -12.51 -5.48
C ARG A 345 -11.52 -13.51 -4.81
N GLU A 346 -11.92 -14.76 -4.77
CA GLU A 346 -11.13 -15.85 -4.19
C GLU A 346 -9.85 -16.09 -4.99
N SER A 347 -9.93 -16.15 -6.34
CA SER A 347 -8.74 -16.41 -7.15
C SER A 347 -7.71 -15.29 -7.09
N LEU A 348 -8.11 -14.04 -6.80
CA LEU A 348 -7.18 -12.94 -6.53
C LEU A 348 -6.42 -13.17 -5.21
N VAL A 349 -7.11 -13.56 -4.15
CA VAL A 349 -6.49 -13.89 -2.86
C VAL A 349 -5.54 -15.08 -3.02
N GLU A 350 -5.99 -16.18 -3.66
CA GLU A 350 -5.16 -17.35 -3.94
C GLU A 350 -3.91 -16.99 -4.75
N ALA A 351 -4.04 -16.10 -5.76
CA ALA A 351 -2.91 -15.65 -6.56
C ALA A 351 -1.87 -14.88 -5.72
N LEU A 352 -2.32 -14.02 -4.78
CA LEU A 352 -1.42 -13.30 -3.90
C LEU A 352 -0.73 -14.25 -2.90
N GLU A 353 -1.46 -15.16 -2.29
CA GLU A 353 -0.93 -16.12 -1.32
C GLU A 353 -0.01 -17.19 -1.96
N SER A 354 -0.07 -17.39 -3.28
CA SER A 354 0.80 -18.35 -4.00
C SER A 354 2.28 -17.99 -3.97
N GLY A 355 2.61 -16.71 -3.77
CA GLY A 355 3.96 -16.18 -3.87
C GLY A 355 4.44 -15.92 -5.31
N ASP A 356 3.57 -16.07 -6.32
CA ASP A 356 3.91 -15.80 -7.73
C ASP A 356 3.86 -14.29 -8.05
N VAL A 357 3.15 -13.50 -7.24
CA VAL A 357 3.09 -12.04 -7.36
C VAL A 357 4.25 -11.42 -6.60
N THR A 358 5.26 -10.97 -7.32
CA THR A 358 6.51 -10.47 -6.72
C THR A 358 6.60 -8.95 -6.59
N GLY A 359 5.71 -8.21 -7.28
CA GLY A 359 5.80 -6.76 -7.37
C GLY A 359 7.06 -6.29 -8.09
N ASN A 360 7.39 -5.02 -7.90
CA ASN A 360 8.58 -4.39 -8.48
C ASN A 360 9.43 -3.62 -7.44
N GLY A 361 9.26 -3.95 -6.16
CA GLY A 361 10.05 -3.35 -5.08
C GLY A 361 11.55 -3.67 -5.19
N ILE A 362 12.36 -3.03 -4.34
CA ILE A 362 13.79 -3.38 -4.18
C ILE A 362 13.96 -4.76 -3.54
N MET A 363 12.92 -5.30 -2.95
CA MET A 363 12.76 -6.67 -2.47
C MET A 363 11.47 -7.23 -3.06
N PRO A 364 11.35 -8.55 -3.26
CA PRO A 364 10.08 -9.14 -3.67
C PRO A 364 9.01 -9.01 -2.57
N LEU A 365 7.75 -9.00 -2.98
CA LEU A 365 6.61 -9.15 -2.05
C LEU A 365 6.70 -10.52 -1.36
N ALA A 366 6.24 -10.56 -0.11
CA ALA A 366 6.34 -11.74 0.74
C ALA A 366 4.98 -12.30 1.18
N TYR A 367 3.91 -12.05 0.40
CA TYR A 367 2.58 -12.59 0.71
C TYR A 367 2.56 -14.11 0.75
N SER A 368 1.82 -14.64 1.70
CA SER A 368 1.55 -16.07 1.86
C SER A 368 0.24 -16.24 2.63
N ALA A 369 -0.29 -17.46 2.70
CA ALA A 369 -1.46 -17.77 3.51
C ALA A 369 -1.29 -17.50 5.02
N ASP A 370 -0.04 -17.39 5.50
CA ASP A 370 0.28 -17.16 6.91
C ASP A 370 0.61 -15.65 7.20
N SER A 371 0.83 -14.83 6.16
CA SER A 371 1.18 -13.41 6.31
C SER A 371 0.83 -12.62 5.06
N HIS A 372 0.09 -11.53 5.22
CA HIS A 372 -0.27 -10.58 4.17
C HIS A 372 0.57 -9.29 4.20
N ARG A 373 1.71 -9.33 4.90
CA ARG A 373 2.68 -8.22 4.84
C ARG A 373 3.33 -8.17 3.46
N SER A 374 3.68 -6.96 3.02
CA SER A 374 4.20 -6.71 1.69
C SER A 374 5.69 -7.05 1.54
N PHE A 375 6.53 -6.03 1.50
CA PHE A 375 7.98 -6.18 1.37
C PHE A 375 8.64 -6.39 2.74
N GLY A 376 9.63 -7.26 2.82
CA GLY A 376 10.30 -7.63 4.08
C GLY A 376 11.39 -6.67 4.53
N GLY A 377 11.47 -5.46 3.98
CA GLY A 377 12.50 -4.49 4.35
C GLY A 377 12.52 -3.25 3.47
N VAL A 378 13.49 -2.37 3.71
CA VAL A 378 13.61 -1.06 3.07
C VAL A 378 15.06 -0.72 2.72
N GLY A 379 15.22 0.13 1.72
CA GLY A 379 16.44 0.90 1.49
C GLY A 379 16.34 2.27 2.16
N ILE A 380 17.48 2.87 2.42
CA ILE A 380 17.58 4.23 2.93
C ILE A 380 17.88 5.17 1.77
N THR A 381 17.12 6.24 1.67
CA THR A 381 17.38 7.32 0.71
C THR A 381 17.83 8.58 1.40
N VAL A 382 18.72 9.33 0.75
CA VAL A 382 19.23 10.61 1.25
C VAL A 382 19.08 11.67 0.15
N VAL A 383 18.69 12.87 0.54
CA VAL A 383 18.65 14.03 -0.35
C VAL A 383 20.02 14.69 -0.40
N THR A 384 20.62 14.76 -1.59
CA THR A 384 21.89 15.44 -1.83
C THR A 384 21.80 16.33 -3.06
N GLY A 385 22.05 17.61 -2.91
CA GLY A 385 21.99 18.56 -4.02
C GLY A 385 20.63 18.65 -4.70
N GLY A 386 19.53 18.38 -3.98
CA GLY A 386 18.16 18.38 -4.50
C GLY A 386 17.77 17.10 -5.25
N VAL A 387 18.54 16.03 -5.12
CA VAL A 387 18.22 14.69 -5.64
C VAL A 387 18.14 13.74 -4.46
N GLN A 388 17.05 12.95 -4.42
CA GLN A 388 16.89 11.88 -3.45
C GLN A 388 17.25 10.55 -4.13
N ASP A 389 18.15 9.78 -3.53
CA ASP A 389 18.57 8.48 -4.06
C ASP A 389 18.96 7.53 -2.92
N TYR A 390 18.99 6.23 -3.24
CA TYR A 390 19.41 5.20 -2.29
C TYR A 390 20.87 5.36 -1.90
N VAL A 391 21.15 5.06 -0.62
CA VAL A 391 22.51 5.03 -0.08
C VAL A 391 22.75 3.71 0.64
N GLY A 392 23.95 3.16 0.50
CA GLY A 392 24.34 1.92 1.17
C GLY A 392 23.54 0.69 0.69
N THR A 393 23.43 -0.28 1.58
CA THR A 393 22.72 -1.55 1.37
C THR A 393 21.32 -1.44 1.98
N ALA A 394 20.33 -2.07 1.35
CA ALA A 394 18.98 -2.17 1.93
C ALA A 394 19.00 -3.04 3.20
N PHE A 395 17.98 -2.89 4.02
CA PHE A 395 17.82 -3.65 5.25
C PHE A 395 16.58 -4.53 5.18
N THR A 396 16.68 -5.74 5.74
CA THR A 396 15.56 -6.63 6.01
C THR A 396 15.42 -6.87 7.50
N THR A 397 14.18 -6.97 7.98
CA THR A 397 13.87 -7.29 9.38
C THR A 397 12.41 -7.77 9.47
N ASP A 398 12.00 -8.20 10.66
CA ASP A 398 10.60 -8.49 10.97
C ASP A 398 9.93 -7.30 11.71
N ALA A 399 8.63 -7.39 11.88
CA ALA A 399 7.85 -6.43 12.68
C ALA A 399 7.96 -6.67 14.21
N GLY A 400 8.71 -7.66 14.63
CA GLY A 400 8.97 -8.01 16.04
C GLY A 400 10.37 -7.62 16.50
N ASP A 401 10.94 -8.45 17.37
CA ASP A 401 12.25 -8.23 18.01
C ASP A 401 13.45 -8.78 17.19
N GLY A 402 13.23 -9.25 15.97
CA GLY A 402 14.30 -9.77 15.09
C GLY A 402 15.33 -8.70 14.74
N PRO A 403 16.57 -9.10 14.39
CA PRO A 403 17.63 -8.17 14.05
C PRO A 403 17.36 -7.44 12.73
N VAL A 404 17.97 -6.27 12.57
CA VAL A 404 18.07 -5.58 11.28
C VAL A 404 19.30 -6.13 10.56
N GLU A 405 19.10 -6.72 9.38
CA GLU A 405 20.17 -7.36 8.60
C GLU A 405 20.30 -6.71 7.22
N PRO A 406 21.52 -6.65 6.64
CA PRO A 406 21.70 -6.19 5.27
C PRO A 406 21.00 -7.10 4.28
N TYR A 407 20.46 -6.52 3.19
CA TYR A 407 19.86 -7.23 2.07
C TYR A 407 20.60 -6.93 0.77
N ASP A 408 21.16 -7.95 0.14
CA ASP A 408 21.99 -7.85 -1.07
C ASP A 408 21.28 -8.42 -2.32
N GLY A 409 19.95 -8.62 -2.29
CA GLY A 409 19.19 -9.14 -3.43
C GLY A 409 19.04 -8.09 -4.54
N ASP A 410 18.90 -8.57 -5.76
CA ASP A 410 18.65 -7.73 -6.93
C ASP A 410 17.15 -7.38 -7.04
N ALA A 411 16.83 -6.12 -7.34
CA ALA A 411 15.49 -5.71 -7.71
C ALA A 411 15.15 -6.24 -9.12
N PRO A 412 13.90 -6.68 -9.37
CA PRO A 412 13.48 -7.16 -10.69
C PRO A 412 13.48 -6.01 -11.70
N ALA A 413 13.90 -6.30 -12.94
CA ALA A 413 13.77 -5.39 -14.08
C ALA A 413 12.37 -5.52 -14.73
N PRO A 414 11.85 -4.47 -15.41
CA PRO A 414 10.60 -4.57 -16.12
C PRO A 414 10.73 -5.51 -17.33
N GLU A 415 9.82 -6.47 -17.43
CA GLU A 415 9.66 -7.33 -18.58
C GLU A 415 8.46 -6.88 -19.42
N ASN A 416 8.47 -7.18 -20.72
CA ASN A 416 7.34 -6.93 -21.63
C ASN A 416 6.72 -5.52 -21.47
N GLN A 417 7.57 -4.49 -21.38
CA GLN A 417 7.14 -3.08 -21.15
C GLN A 417 6.30 -2.89 -19.89
N GLY A 418 6.50 -3.71 -18.87
CA GLY A 418 5.76 -3.65 -17.61
C GLY A 418 4.34 -4.24 -17.68
N VAL A 419 3.95 -4.94 -18.74
CA VAL A 419 2.68 -5.65 -18.80
C VAL A 419 2.93 -7.12 -18.48
N PRO A 420 2.38 -7.66 -17.38
CA PRO A 420 2.53 -9.06 -17.02
C PRO A 420 2.04 -9.98 -18.14
N THR A 421 2.79 -11.05 -18.41
CA THR A 421 2.36 -12.08 -19.37
C THR A 421 1.41 -13.07 -18.69
N THR A 422 0.33 -13.40 -19.37
CA THR A 422 -0.67 -14.38 -18.95
C THR A 422 -0.26 -15.79 -19.32
#